data_9e547a5feb4544838134c3141c9d8a55
#
_entry.id   9e547a5feb4544838134c3141c9d8a55
#
_cell.length_a   1.000
_cell.length_b   1.000
_cell.length_c   1.000
_cell.angle_alpha   90.00
_cell.angle_beta   90.00
_cell.angle_gamma   90.00
#
_symmetry.space_group_name_H-M   'P 1'
#
loop_
_entity.id
_entity.type
_entity.pdbx_description
1 polymer ?
#
loop_
_entity_poly.entity_id
_entity_poly.type
_entity_poly.pdbx_seq_one_letter_code
_entity_poly.pdbx_strand_id
1 'polypeptide(L)'
;YEFESALGLEESRKKGNNIPIDTDPNRALFYKEMGRFLPRIRFFKENVKASDLFIGLQEDLKSNTAQFLMEIEKFLQITPFESYNLSKVNSNKVVSNNLLHNTIKHPGNIKTRLFRTILPYKPLRKWLVEKVYNQNIKEAKRIPINSNTKKILDQYFKNENIELNKIIKSDISSWISLK
;
A
#
# COMPACT_ATOMS: atom_id res chain seq x y z
N TYR A 1 9.94 12.55 0.21
CA TYR A 1 10.66 12.31 -1.05
C TYR A 1 9.64 11.96 -2.13
N GLU A 2 9.85 12.44 -3.36
CA GLU A 2 9.16 11.93 -4.53
C GLU A 2 9.60 10.48 -4.79
N PHE A 3 8.76 9.69 -5.46
CA PHE A 3 9.00 8.26 -5.65
C PHE A 3 10.34 7.99 -6.36
N GLU A 4 10.64 8.76 -7.39
CA GLU A 4 11.87 8.64 -8.17
C GLU A 4 13.12 8.88 -7.33
N SER A 5 13.09 9.93 -6.50
CA SER A 5 14.17 10.24 -5.56
C SER A 5 14.33 9.11 -4.53
N ALA A 6 13.22 8.59 -4.02
CA ALA A 6 13.23 7.50 -3.06
C ALA A 6 13.78 6.19 -3.68
N LEU A 7 13.43 5.91 -4.94
CA LEU A 7 13.94 4.77 -5.71
C LEU A 7 15.46 4.88 -5.96
N GLY A 8 15.96 6.09 -6.25
CA GLY A 8 17.39 6.36 -6.44
C GLY A 8 18.23 6.15 -5.18
N LEU A 9 17.62 6.24 -3.99
CA LEU A 9 18.32 6.04 -2.72
C LEU A 9 18.49 4.58 -2.31
N GLU A 10 17.89 3.59 -3.00
CA GLU A 10 17.91 2.19 -2.58
C GLU A 10 19.33 1.64 -2.38
N GLU A 11 20.24 1.91 -3.31
CA GLU A 11 21.62 1.42 -3.19
C GLU A 11 22.38 2.04 -2.01
N SER A 12 22.10 3.31 -1.71
CA SER A 12 22.65 3.99 -0.53
C SER A 12 22.07 3.41 0.76
N ARG A 13 20.78 3.10 0.78
CA ARG A 13 20.10 2.50 1.92
C ARG A 13 20.55 1.08 2.21
N LYS A 14 20.85 0.29 1.18
CA LYS A 14 21.47 -1.04 1.34
C LYS A 14 22.81 -0.98 2.08
N LYS A 15 23.52 0.13 1.95
CA LYS A 15 24.78 0.41 2.67
C LYS A 15 24.56 1.04 4.06
N GLY A 16 23.32 1.15 4.52
CA GLY A 16 22.97 1.75 5.82
C GLY A 16 22.88 3.27 5.84
N ASN A 17 22.99 3.95 4.66
CA ASN A 17 22.93 5.40 4.56
C ASN A 17 21.52 5.87 4.15
N ASN A 18 21.19 7.15 4.43
CA ASN A 18 19.93 7.77 4.01
C ASN A 18 18.66 7.03 4.48
N ILE A 19 18.73 6.39 5.63
CA ILE A 19 17.60 5.73 6.29
C ILE A 19 16.92 6.76 7.19
N PRO A 20 15.63 7.05 7.03
CA PRO A 20 14.88 7.94 7.92
C PRO A 20 14.84 7.37 9.35
N ILE A 21 14.94 8.25 10.36
CA ILE A 21 15.08 7.88 11.78
C ILE A 21 13.93 6.99 12.28
N ASP A 22 12.71 7.23 11.80
CA ASP A 22 11.51 6.52 12.28
C ASP A 22 11.05 5.38 11.34
N THR A 23 11.93 4.88 10.49
CA THR A 23 11.58 3.84 9.52
C THR A 23 12.34 2.55 9.82
N ASP A 24 11.61 1.43 9.88
CA ASP A 24 12.24 0.11 9.91
C ASP A 24 13.06 -0.10 8.62
N PRO A 25 14.39 -0.17 8.69
CA PRO A 25 15.26 -0.27 7.53
C PRO A 25 15.03 -1.55 6.72
N ASN A 26 14.42 -2.56 7.32
CA ASN A 26 14.27 -3.88 6.69
C ASN A 26 12.98 -4.03 5.86
N ARG A 27 12.04 -3.09 5.86
CA ARG A 27 10.72 -3.36 5.28
C ARG A 27 10.21 -2.40 4.22
N ALA A 28 10.49 -1.10 4.27
CA ALA A 28 9.72 -0.14 3.48
C ALA A 28 10.51 0.67 2.45
N LEU A 29 11.83 0.50 2.39
CA LEU A 29 12.71 1.40 1.64
C LEU A 29 13.37 0.78 0.41
N PHE A 30 13.12 -0.52 0.18
CA PHE A 30 13.68 -1.29 -0.94
C PHE A 30 12.58 -1.62 -1.95
N TYR A 31 12.18 -0.62 -2.73
CA TYR A 31 11.01 -0.70 -3.62
C TYR A 31 11.14 -1.78 -4.70
N LYS A 32 12.34 -1.95 -5.28
CA LYS A 32 12.60 -3.00 -6.27
C LYS A 32 12.50 -4.39 -5.64
N GLU A 33 13.10 -4.58 -4.47
CA GLU A 33 13.00 -5.85 -3.74
C GLU A 33 11.55 -6.15 -3.31
N MET A 34 10.81 -5.12 -2.88
CA MET A 34 9.39 -5.25 -2.54
C MET A 34 8.54 -5.62 -3.77
N GLY A 35 8.92 -5.15 -4.96
CA GLY A 35 8.26 -5.48 -6.23
C GLY A 35 8.58 -6.88 -6.79
N ARG A 36 9.53 -7.61 -6.23
CA ARG A 36 9.90 -8.95 -6.67
C ARG A 36 8.91 -10.00 -6.15
N PHE A 37 7.96 -10.38 -6.97
CA PHE A 37 6.95 -11.38 -6.60
C PHE A 37 7.40 -12.81 -6.86
N LEU A 38 8.17 -13.07 -7.90
CA LEU A 38 8.55 -14.42 -8.32
C LEU A 38 9.22 -15.25 -7.21
N PRO A 39 10.24 -14.76 -6.49
CA PRO A 39 10.86 -15.54 -5.42
C PRO A 39 9.88 -15.90 -4.30
N ARG A 40 8.99 -14.96 -3.96
CA ARG A 40 7.98 -15.16 -2.92
C ARG A 40 6.92 -16.18 -3.33
N ILE A 41 6.41 -16.08 -4.57
CA ILE A 41 5.42 -17.03 -5.09
C ILE A 41 6.04 -18.43 -5.20
N ARG A 42 7.28 -18.57 -5.66
CA ARG A 42 8.01 -19.85 -5.69
C ARG A 42 8.11 -20.43 -4.28
N PHE A 43 8.55 -19.65 -3.31
CA PHE A 43 8.64 -20.08 -1.93
C PHE A 43 7.31 -20.63 -1.39
N PHE A 44 6.22 -19.91 -1.61
CA PHE A 44 4.90 -20.40 -1.17
C PHE A 44 4.47 -21.67 -1.91
N LYS A 45 4.70 -21.77 -3.22
CA LYS A 45 4.34 -22.95 -4.01
C LYS A 45 5.16 -24.20 -3.63
N GLU A 46 6.38 -24.00 -3.16
CA GLU A 46 7.27 -25.09 -2.71
C GLU A 46 6.96 -25.56 -1.26
N ASN A 47 6.45 -24.66 -0.42
CA ASN A 47 6.28 -24.93 1.01
C ASN A 47 4.82 -25.02 1.46
N VAL A 48 3.85 -24.68 0.60
CA VAL A 48 2.42 -24.73 0.90
C VAL A 48 1.72 -25.65 -0.10
N LYS A 49 0.80 -26.49 0.38
CA LYS A 49 0.01 -27.34 -0.52
C LYS A 49 -0.79 -26.48 -1.49
N ALA A 50 -0.92 -26.94 -2.72
CA ALA A 50 -1.66 -26.21 -3.76
C ALA A 50 -3.13 -25.96 -3.40
N SER A 51 -3.73 -26.84 -2.59
CA SER A 51 -5.08 -26.68 -2.04
C SER A 51 -5.21 -25.52 -1.05
N ASP A 52 -4.11 -25.14 -0.41
CA ASP A 52 -4.08 -24.19 0.70
C ASP A 52 -3.47 -22.84 0.27
N LEU A 53 -3.19 -22.67 -1.03
CA LEU A 53 -2.59 -21.49 -1.62
C LEU A 53 -3.51 -20.84 -2.66
N PHE A 54 -4.02 -19.66 -2.35
CA PHE A 54 -4.72 -18.79 -3.28
C PHE A 54 -3.82 -17.64 -3.73
N ILE A 55 -3.72 -17.43 -5.04
CA ILE A 55 -2.97 -16.32 -5.65
C ILE A 55 -3.95 -15.52 -6.51
N GLY A 56 -4.22 -14.29 -6.10
CA GLY A 56 -5.11 -13.37 -6.81
C GLY A 56 -4.42 -12.07 -7.17
N LEU A 57 -4.84 -11.45 -8.26
CA LEU A 57 -4.34 -10.15 -8.71
C LEU A 57 -5.18 -9.00 -8.16
N GLN A 58 -4.53 -7.90 -7.84
CA GLN A 58 -5.24 -6.69 -7.41
C GLN A 58 -6.09 -6.09 -8.56
N GLU A 59 -5.68 -6.33 -9.80
CA GLU A 59 -6.40 -5.94 -11.00
C GLU A 59 -7.76 -6.67 -11.08
N ASP A 60 -7.79 -7.97 -10.82
CA ASP A 60 -9.01 -8.78 -10.79
C ASP A 60 -9.94 -8.30 -9.68
N LEU A 61 -9.40 -8.05 -8.48
CA LEU A 61 -10.16 -7.46 -7.38
C LEU A 61 -10.77 -6.09 -7.75
N LYS A 62 -10.09 -5.26 -8.53
CA LYS A 62 -10.57 -3.93 -8.94
C LYS A 62 -11.58 -3.99 -10.09
N SER A 63 -11.36 -4.88 -11.05
CA SER A 63 -12.19 -4.98 -12.25
C SER A 63 -13.52 -5.68 -11.97
N ASN A 64 -13.51 -6.73 -11.14
CA ASN A 64 -14.70 -7.48 -10.77
C ASN A 64 -14.60 -8.00 -9.33
N THR A 65 -14.79 -7.07 -8.36
CA THR A 65 -14.69 -7.38 -6.93
C THR A 65 -15.60 -8.52 -6.49
N ALA A 66 -16.84 -8.58 -6.99
CA ALA A 66 -17.79 -9.61 -6.58
C ALA A 66 -17.31 -11.01 -7.02
N GLN A 67 -16.89 -11.14 -8.28
CA GLN A 67 -16.34 -12.40 -8.80
C GLN A 67 -15.10 -12.84 -8.02
N PHE A 68 -14.19 -11.90 -7.76
CA PHE A 68 -12.95 -12.18 -7.00
C PHE A 68 -13.25 -12.68 -5.59
N LEU A 69 -14.25 -12.08 -4.90
CA LEU A 69 -14.68 -12.53 -3.57
C LEU A 69 -15.33 -13.91 -3.61
N MET A 70 -16.17 -14.21 -4.62
CA MET A 70 -16.73 -15.56 -4.81
C MET A 70 -15.66 -16.63 -5.02
N GLU A 71 -14.58 -16.30 -5.72
CA GLU A 71 -13.44 -17.21 -5.90
C GLU A 71 -12.72 -17.48 -4.58
N ILE A 72 -12.57 -16.46 -3.72
CA ILE A 72 -12.03 -16.64 -2.36
C ILE A 72 -12.94 -17.52 -1.51
N GLU A 73 -14.25 -17.29 -1.51
CA GLU A 73 -15.22 -18.10 -0.77
C GLU A 73 -15.18 -19.56 -1.21
N LYS A 74 -15.14 -19.80 -2.51
CA LYS A 74 -15.00 -21.15 -3.08
C LYS A 74 -13.68 -21.81 -2.63
N PHE A 75 -12.58 -21.06 -2.63
CA PHE A 75 -11.29 -21.54 -2.16
C PHE A 75 -11.33 -21.87 -0.66
N LEU A 76 -11.97 -21.04 0.15
CA LEU A 76 -12.14 -21.25 1.59
C LEU A 76 -13.21 -22.32 1.94
N GLN A 77 -13.97 -22.79 0.96
CA GLN A 77 -15.09 -23.74 1.12
C GLN A 77 -16.14 -23.24 2.13
N ILE A 78 -16.37 -21.93 2.17
CA ILE A 78 -17.41 -21.32 3.03
C ILE A 78 -18.69 -21.08 2.24
N THR A 79 -19.80 -20.94 2.95
CA THR A 79 -21.08 -20.55 2.35
C THR A 79 -20.94 -19.15 1.73
N PRO A 80 -21.33 -18.96 0.46
CA PRO A 80 -21.28 -17.65 -0.19
C PRO A 80 -22.08 -16.59 0.57
N PHE A 81 -21.55 -15.37 0.66
CA PHE A 81 -22.32 -14.27 1.22
C PHE A 81 -23.45 -13.85 0.28
N GLU A 82 -24.60 -13.53 0.83
CA GLU A 82 -25.76 -13.07 0.06
C GLU A 82 -25.51 -11.74 -0.64
N SER A 83 -24.67 -10.88 -0.06
CA SER A 83 -24.29 -9.59 -0.64
C SER A 83 -22.93 -9.11 -0.14
N TYR A 84 -22.25 -8.28 -0.94
CA TYR A 84 -20.98 -7.68 -0.57
C TYR A 84 -21.13 -6.17 -0.38
N ASN A 85 -20.60 -5.63 0.72
CA ASN A 85 -20.42 -4.19 0.85
C ASN A 85 -19.15 -3.78 0.09
N LEU A 86 -19.31 -3.36 -1.16
CA LEU A 86 -18.23 -2.97 -2.05
C LEU A 86 -17.80 -1.50 -1.90
N SER A 87 -18.09 -0.87 -0.76
CA SER A 87 -17.67 0.51 -0.51
C SER A 87 -16.13 0.60 -0.54
N LYS A 88 -15.64 1.63 -1.23
CA LYS A 88 -14.19 1.87 -1.33
C LYS A 88 -13.63 2.29 0.02
N VAL A 89 -12.85 1.42 0.62
CA VAL A 89 -12.11 1.69 1.86
C VAL A 89 -10.68 2.13 1.49
N ASN A 90 -10.10 3.04 2.27
CA ASN A 90 -8.72 3.54 2.08
C ASN A 90 -8.49 4.29 0.76
N SER A 91 -9.37 5.27 0.44
CA SER A 91 -9.07 6.22 -0.63
C SER A 91 -7.75 6.95 -0.38
N ASN A 92 -7.03 7.25 -1.45
CA ASN A 92 -5.81 8.05 -1.34
C ASN A 92 -6.13 9.43 -0.78
N LYS A 93 -5.45 9.84 0.28
CA LYS A 93 -5.73 11.07 1.01
C LYS A 93 -4.49 11.95 1.06
N VAL A 94 -4.67 13.24 0.85
CA VAL A 94 -3.63 14.26 1.04
C VAL A 94 -4.03 15.21 2.15
N VAL A 95 -3.02 15.70 2.83
CA VAL A 95 -3.16 16.70 3.88
C VAL A 95 -3.25 18.08 3.22
N SER A 96 -4.31 18.84 3.53
CA SER A 96 -4.48 20.21 3.01
C SER A 96 -3.53 21.20 3.67
N ASN A 97 -3.31 21.06 4.99
CA ASN A 97 -2.44 21.93 5.76
C ASN A 97 -1.48 21.11 6.63
N ASN A 98 -0.21 21.10 6.24
CA ASN A 98 0.83 20.34 6.93
C ASN A 98 1.12 20.86 8.36
N LEU A 99 1.03 22.16 8.60
CA LEU A 99 1.25 22.73 9.93
C LEU A 99 0.17 22.26 10.91
N LEU A 100 -1.08 22.30 10.47
CA LEU A 100 -2.20 21.80 11.26
C LEU A 100 -2.10 20.30 11.51
N HIS A 101 -1.75 19.52 10.48
CA HIS A 101 -1.55 18.08 10.58
C HIS A 101 -0.46 17.72 11.61
N ASN A 102 0.70 18.37 11.51
CA ASN A 102 1.81 18.13 12.43
C ASN A 102 1.47 18.55 13.88
N THR A 103 0.71 19.65 14.04
CA THR A 103 0.25 20.07 15.36
C THR A 103 -0.71 19.07 16.00
N ILE A 104 -1.56 18.43 15.19
CA ILE A 104 -2.49 17.40 15.67
C ILE A 104 -1.77 16.09 15.99
N LYS A 105 -0.85 15.65 15.12
CA LYS A 105 -0.11 14.38 15.32
C LYS A 105 0.95 14.47 16.42
N HIS A 106 1.65 15.60 16.49
CA HIS A 106 2.74 15.84 17.42
C HIS A 106 2.50 17.11 18.23
N PRO A 107 1.47 17.13 19.11
CA PRO A 107 1.01 18.36 19.77
C PRO A 107 2.01 18.96 20.77
N GLY A 108 3.07 18.25 21.12
CA GLY A 108 4.01 18.66 22.18
C GLY A 108 3.35 18.73 23.57
N ASN A 109 4.18 18.63 24.62
CA ASN A 109 3.67 18.54 25.99
C ASN A 109 2.91 19.80 26.45
N ILE A 110 3.39 20.99 26.09
CA ILE A 110 2.79 22.26 26.48
C ILE A 110 1.41 22.45 25.84
N LYS A 111 1.31 22.23 24.52
CA LYS A 111 0.03 22.35 23.79
C LYS A 111 -0.99 21.34 24.28
N THR A 112 -0.55 20.09 24.54
CA THR A 112 -1.40 19.03 25.08
C THR A 112 -1.92 19.40 26.47
N ARG A 113 -1.07 19.95 27.36
CA ARG A 113 -1.47 20.38 28.70
C ARG A 113 -2.48 21.51 28.65
N LEU A 114 -2.19 22.56 27.85
CA LEU A 114 -3.11 23.69 27.67
C LEU A 114 -4.48 23.24 27.11
N PHE A 115 -4.47 22.38 26.09
CA PHE A 115 -5.69 21.85 25.49
C PHE A 115 -6.52 21.01 26.48
N ARG A 116 -5.87 20.27 27.39
CA ARG A 116 -6.53 19.51 28.45
C ARG A 116 -7.17 20.42 29.51
N THR A 117 -6.54 21.55 29.80
CA THR A 117 -7.05 22.54 30.75
C THR A 117 -8.29 23.24 30.20
N ILE A 118 -8.27 23.64 28.93
CA ILE A 118 -9.40 24.34 28.27
C ILE A 118 -10.55 23.37 28.00
N LEU A 119 -10.26 22.13 27.61
CA LEU A 119 -11.26 21.10 27.30
C LEU A 119 -11.02 19.85 28.17
N PRO A 120 -11.46 19.82 29.41
CA PRO A 120 -11.20 18.72 30.32
C PRO A 120 -11.93 17.43 29.91
N TYR A 121 -13.10 17.54 29.23
CA TYR A 121 -13.90 16.39 28.84
C TYR A 121 -13.27 15.62 27.65
N LYS A 122 -12.74 14.45 27.95
CA LYS A 122 -11.96 13.62 27.01
C LYS A 122 -12.72 13.24 25.72
N PRO A 123 -14.00 12.80 25.74
CA PRO A 123 -14.73 12.47 24.54
C PRO A 123 -14.93 13.65 23.58
N LEU A 124 -15.25 14.84 24.11
CA LEU A 124 -15.42 16.05 23.31
C LEU A 124 -14.09 16.47 22.67
N ARG A 125 -13.01 16.38 23.40
CA ARG A 125 -11.67 16.65 22.89
C ARG A 125 -11.29 15.71 21.75
N LYS A 126 -11.56 14.41 21.89
CA LYS A 126 -11.32 13.41 20.85
C LYS A 126 -12.15 13.72 19.61
N TRP A 127 -13.43 13.99 19.77
CA TRP A 127 -14.34 14.36 18.68
C TRP A 127 -13.88 15.62 17.92
N LEU A 128 -13.46 16.68 18.64
CA LEU A 128 -12.96 17.90 18.01
C LEU A 128 -11.68 17.66 17.21
N VAL A 129 -10.73 16.92 17.77
CA VAL A 129 -9.48 16.56 17.08
C VAL A 129 -9.78 15.77 15.83
N GLU A 130 -10.64 14.75 15.91
CA GLU A 130 -11.05 13.94 14.75
C GLU A 130 -11.77 14.77 13.69
N LYS A 131 -12.65 15.67 14.08
CA LYS A 131 -13.36 16.58 13.17
C LYS A 131 -12.40 17.49 12.42
N VAL A 132 -11.47 18.14 13.12
CA VAL A 132 -10.46 19.02 12.51
C VAL A 132 -9.50 18.21 11.64
N TYR A 133 -9.07 17.03 12.08
CA TYR A 133 -8.23 16.13 11.31
C TYR A 133 -8.93 15.73 10.00
N ASN A 134 -10.18 15.31 10.06
CA ASN A 134 -10.96 14.89 8.89
C ASN A 134 -11.22 16.04 7.90
N GLN A 135 -11.43 17.25 8.38
CA GLN A 135 -11.55 18.44 7.52
C GLN A 135 -10.23 18.83 6.84
N ASN A 136 -9.11 18.51 7.47
CA ASN A 136 -7.76 18.76 6.92
C ASN A 136 -7.31 17.72 5.89
N ILE A 137 -8.08 16.65 5.69
CA ILE A 137 -7.77 15.58 4.75
C ILE A 137 -8.71 15.67 3.56
N LYS A 138 -8.14 15.64 2.36
CA LYS A 138 -8.87 15.59 1.09
C LYS A 138 -8.52 14.34 0.30
N GLU A 139 -9.48 13.80 -0.44
CA GLU A 139 -9.17 12.77 -1.42
C GLU A 139 -8.29 13.37 -2.53
N ALA A 140 -7.28 12.61 -2.93
CA ALA A 140 -6.40 12.99 -4.03
C ALA A 140 -6.22 11.84 -5.01
N LYS A 141 -6.09 12.19 -6.27
CA LYS A 141 -5.63 11.25 -7.28
C LYS A 141 -4.14 10.96 -7.05
N ARG A 142 -3.73 9.72 -7.19
CA ARG A 142 -2.31 9.36 -7.17
C ARG A 142 -1.63 10.03 -8.36
N ILE A 143 -0.50 10.65 -8.11
CA ILE A 143 0.38 11.15 -9.17
C ILE A 143 0.88 9.92 -9.94
N PRO A 144 0.70 9.87 -11.26
CA PRO A 144 1.22 8.76 -12.05
C PRO A 144 2.75 8.74 -11.98
N ILE A 145 3.31 7.55 -12.07
CA ILE A 145 4.76 7.37 -12.17
C ILE A 145 5.28 8.06 -13.43
N ASN A 146 6.47 8.66 -13.34
CA ASN A 146 7.16 9.23 -14.49
C ASN A 146 7.36 8.16 -15.58
N SER A 147 7.11 8.52 -16.84
CA SER A 147 7.17 7.57 -17.97
C SER A 147 8.55 6.94 -18.15
N ASN A 148 9.63 7.67 -17.89
CA ASN A 148 10.99 7.14 -17.96
C ASN A 148 11.25 6.16 -16.81
N THR A 149 10.86 6.51 -15.60
CA THR A 149 10.95 5.62 -14.42
C THR A 149 10.14 4.35 -14.66
N LYS A 150 8.94 4.48 -15.23
CA LYS A 150 8.13 3.33 -15.61
C LYS A 150 8.87 2.39 -16.56
N LYS A 151 9.44 2.91 -17.64
CA LYS A 151 10.23 2.10 -18.60
C LYS A 151 11.40 1.38 -17.95
N ILE A 152 12.13 2.06 -17.06
CA ILE A 152 13.25 1.46 -16.32
C ILE A 152 12.76 0.29 -15.44
N LEU A 153 11.67 0.46 -14.73
CA LEU A 153 11.09 -0.59 -13.88
C LEU A 153 10.49 -1.74 -14.70
N ASP A 154 9.78 -1.45 -15.79
CA ASP A 154 9.26 -2.46 -16.70
C ASP A 154 10.40 -3.34 -17.26
N GLN A 155 11.51 -2.72 -17.66
CA GLN A 155 12.68 -3.46 -18.12
C GLN A 155 13.34 -4.26 -16.99
N TYR A 156 13.43 -3.70 -15.79
CA TYR A 156 14.00 -4.36 -14.62
C TYR A 156 13.22 -5.64 -14.25
N PHE A 157 11.88 -5.57 -14.25
CA PHE A 157 11.03 -6.70 -13.87
C PHE A 157 10.66 -7.64 -15.03
N LYS A 158 10.99 -7.31 -16.27
CA LYS A 158 10.54 -8.03 -17.46
C LYS A 158 10.76 -9.54 -17.39
N ASN A 159 11.98 -9.97 -17.14
CA ASN A 159 12.33 -11.39 -17.12
C ASN A 159 11.65 -12.12 -15.95
N GLU A 160 11.56 -11.45 -14.80
CA GLU A 160 10.87 -11.99 -13.64
C GLU A 160 9.37 -12.14 -13.89
N ASN A 161 8.73 -11.16 -14.54
CA ASN A 161 7.31 -11.22 -14.90
C ASN A 161 7.02 -12.30 -15.95
N ILE A 162 7.93 -12.53 -16.92
CA ILE A 162 7.81 -13.64 -17.89
C ILE A 162 7.77 -14.98 -17.14
N GLU A 163 8.69 -15.20 -16.22
CA GLU A 163 8.72 -16.43 -15.43
C GLU A 163 7.52 -16.54 -14.48
N LEU A 164 7.12 -15.44 -13.87
CA LEU A 164 5.94 -15.38 -13.01
C LEU A 164 4.67 -15.77 -13.77
N ASN A 165 4.49 -15.27 -15.00
CA ASN A 165 3.33 -15.58 -15.84
C ASN A 165 3.20 -17.08 -16.15
N LYS A 166 4.30 -17.82 -16.15
CA LYS A 166 4.30 -19.29 -16.36
C LYS A 166 3.80 -20.06 -15.14
N ILE A 167 3.90 -19.51 -13.96
CA ILE A 167 3.65 -20.23 -12.71
C ILE A 167 2.37 -19.81 -11.99
N ILE A 168 1.78 -18.68 -12.34
CA ILE A 168 0.47 -18.26 -11.82
C ILE A 168 -0.62 -18.56 -12.85
N LYS A 169 -1.87 -18.69 -12.39
CA LYS A 169 -3.02 -18.96 -13.27
C LYS A 169 -3.57 -17.70 -13.93
N SER A 170 -3.39 -16.53 -13.29
CA SER A 170 -3.87 -15.25 -13.78
C SER A 170 -2.97 -14.71 -14.89
N ASP A 171 -3.55 -14.06 -15.90
CA ASP A 171 -2.81 -13.44 -16.98
C ASP A 171 -2.20 -12.10 -16.56
N ILE A 172 -0.88 -12.03 -16.58
CA ILE A 172 -0.10 -10.80 -16.32
C ILE A 172 0.67 -10.33 -17.58
N SER A 173 0.23 -10.69 -18.76
CA SER A 173 0.86 -10.27 -20.02
C SER A 173 0.98 -8.74 -20.14
N SER A 174 0.04 -8.00 -19.56
CA SER A 174 0.09 -6.53 -19.47
C SER A 174 1.29 -5.99 -18.68
N TRP A 175 1.85 -6.77 -17.75
CA TRP A 175 3.06 -6.40 -16.98
C TRP A 175 4.36 -6.65 -17.76
N ILE A 176 4.27 -7.40 -18.87
CA ILE A 176 5.42 -7.80 -19.72
C ILE A 176 5.53 -6.90 -20.94
N SER A 177 4.40 -6.39 -21.42
CA SER A 177 4.33 -5.54 -22.61
C SER A 177 4.91 -4.16 -22.32
N LEU A 178 6.05 -3.86 -22.91
CA LEU A 178 6.59 -2.50 -22.96
C LEU A 178 5.69 -1.67 -23.89
N LYS A 179 4.81 -0.83 -23.32
CA LYS A 179 4.07 0.18 -24.08
C LYS A 179 4.87 1.46 -24.15
#